data_e4d65556921a23bb38a3ca00eefb3c45
#
_entry.id   e4d65556921a23bb38a3ca00eefb3c45
#
_cell.length_a   1.000
_cell.length_b   1.000
_cell.length_c   1.000
_cell.angle_alpha   90.00
_cell.angle_beta   90.00
_cell.angle_gamma   90.00
#
_symmetry.space_group_name_H-M   'P 1'
#
loop_
_entity.id
_entity.type
_entity.pdbx_description
1 polymer ?
#
loop_
_entity_poly.entity_id
_entity_poly.type
_entity_poly.pdbx_seq_one_letter_code
_entity_poly.pdbx_strand_id
1 'polypeptide(L)'
;GNAVDGPKFHGMSFQNGGWGLYNHWGYFQPTLSLWNAFESGDTRRDATIIYPGQTIRFMGRDIVFGSSSYSISSDTGMSFRKFLSPWEEADCKGKEVNSNGDNASNTLGTCLIRFADVLLMKAEALIWKNGEGDAEAKQLLNRIRKRARLPENSPATKAELKNQRRCELAFEFMPSRHLDMVRWGDAKEAYAKPTQRVNSHWDYDLQQVVIDAPSNYDNGRTFDPVINQVFPIPVTAFNGTVNLTQNQGY
;
A
#
# COMPACT_ATOMS: atom_id res chain seq x y z
N GLY A 1 5.84 3.81 -16.25
CA GLY A 1 4.45 4.10 -16.52
C GLY A 1 4.20 5.59 -16.65
N ASN A 2 3.24 5.94 -17.45
CA ASN A 2 2.77 7.30 -17.57
C ASN A 2 2.25 7.75 -16.18
N ALA A 3 2.39 9.02 -15.88
CA ALA A 3 1.82 9.62 -14.68
C ALA A 3 0.32 9.38 -14.53
N VAL A 4 -0.38 9.01 -15.61
CA VAL A 4 -1.81 8.65 -15.58
C VAL A 4 -2.02 7.19 -15.21
N ASP A 5 -1.11 6.29 -15.58
CA ASP A 5 -1.34 4.85 -15.54
C ASP A 5 -0.51 4.13 -14.48
N GLY A 6 0.52 4.77 -13.97
CA GLY A 6 1.35 4.23 -12.89
C GLY A 6 1.02 4.84 -11.53
N PRO A 7 1.50 4.22 -10.45
CA PRO A 7 1.34 4.81 -9.15
C PRO A 7 2.02 6.17 -9.08
N LYS A 8 1.27 7.23 -9.14
CA LYS A 8 1.68 8.63 -9.01
C LYS A 8 1.98 9.05 -7.56
N PHE A 9 2.55 8.24 -6.78
CA PHE A 9 2.16 8.13 -5.46
C PHE A 9 3.21 8.45 -4.52
N HIS A 10 3.15 9.52 -4.04
CA HIS A 10 4.29 9.87 -3.34
C HIS A 10 3.82 10.76 -2.21
N GLY A 11 3.50 10.17 -1.14
CA GLY A 11 2.98 10.81 0.04
C GLY A 11 4.01 11.66 0.78
N MET A 12 5.08 12.10 0.13
CA MET A 12 6.07 12.95 0.77
C MET A 12 6.19 14.27 0.05
N SER A 13 6.05 15.34 0.81
CA SER A 13 6.46 16.68 0.44
C SER A 13 7.65 17.06 1.31
N PHE A 14 8.71 17.56 0.70
CA PHE A 14 9.85 18.13 1.41
C PHE A 14 9.81 19.64 1.27
N GLN A 15 10.26 20.35 2.27
CA GLN A 15 10.38 21.82 2.21
C GLN A 15 11.29 22.31 1.08
N ASN A 16 12.22 21.45 0.62
CA ASN A 16 13.22 21.77 -0.40
C ASN A 16 13.18 20.85 -1.61
N GLY A 17 11.99 20.47 -2.07
CA GLY A 17 11.81 19.57 -3.18
C GLY A 17 11.42 18.16 -2.75
N GLY A 18 10.70 17.46 -3.59
CA GLY A 18 10.15 16.16 -3.30
C GLY A 18 11.16 15.00 -3.38
N TRP A 19 10.66 13.80 -3.26
CA TRP A 19 11.42 12.59 -3.57
C TRP A 19 11.64 12.50 -5.06
N GLY A 20 12.88 12.47 -5.46
CA GLY A 20 13.26 12.56 -6.84
C GLY A 20 13.22 14.00 -7.37
N LEU A 21 13.21 14.16 -8.68
CA LEU A 21 13.24 15.47 -9.33
C LEU A 21 11.93 16.24 -9.20
N TYR A 22 10.85 15.60 -8.71
CA TYR A 22 9.51 16.19 -8.68
C TYR A 22 8.83 16.01 -7.34
N ASN A 23 7.99 16.98 -7.01
CA ASN A 23 7.05 16.90 -5.90
C ASN A 23 6.02 15.79 -6.16
N HIS A 24 5.63 15.13 -5.10
CA HIS A 24 4.69 14.05 -5.13
C HIS A 24 3.34 14.47 -4.51
N TRP A 25 2.26 13.90 -4.99
CA TRP A 25 0.92 14.41 -4.67
C TRP A 25 0.26 13.75 -3.47
N GLY A 26 0.93 12.80 -2.82
CA GLY A 26 0.46 12.21 -1.58
C GLY A 26 -0.75 11.29 -1.68
N TYR A 27 -1.03 10.74 -2.84
CA TYR A 27 -2.12 9.76 -3.00
C TYR A 27 -1.74 8.37 -2.48
N PHE A 28 -2.76 7.56 -2.10
CA PHE A 28 -2.61 6.16 -1.66
C PHE A 28 -1.70 5.97 -0.44
N GLN A 29 -1.99 6.73 0.57
CA GLN A 29 -1.23 6.72 1.81
C GLN A 29 -1.44 5.43 2.60
N PRO A 30 -0.38 4.86 3.22
CA PRO A 30 -0.52 3.74 4.12
C PRO A 30 -1.33 4.13 5.36
N THR A 31 -2.09 3.19 5.89
CA THR A 31 -2.83 3.37 7.13
C THR A 31 -2.06 2.75 8.31
N LEU A 32 -2.30 3.23 9.53
CA LEU A 32 -1.74 2.61 10.74
C LEU A 32 -2.16 1.13 10.86
N SER A 33 -3.35 0.78 10.40
CA SER A 33 -3.81 -0.60 10.32
C SER A 33 -2.95 -1.46 9.38
N LEU A 34 -2.40 -0.92 8.29
CA LEU A 34 -1.45 -1.65 7.45
C LEU A 34 -0.09 -1.78 8.14
N TRP A 35 0.41 -0.71 8.76
CA TRP A 35 1.65 -0.77 9.54
C TRP A 35 1.61 -1.86 10.60
N ASN A 36 0.51 -1.94 11.35
CA ASN A 36 0.31 -2.92 12.42
C ASN A 36 0.04 -4.35 11.90
N ALA A 37 -0.24 -4.53 10.61
CA ALA A 37 -0.40 -5.85 10.00
C ALA A 37 0.93 -6.59 9.81
N PHE A 38 2.04 -5.86 9.74
CA PHE A 38 3.37 -6.45 9.65
C PHE A 38 3.84 -6.97 11.01
N GLU A 39 4.33 -8.18 11.04
CA GLU A 39 4.91 -8.78 12.25
C GLU A 39 6.23 -8.07 12.63
N SER A 40 6.62 -8.21 13.89
CA SER A 40 7.93 -7.73 14.32
C SER A 40 9.05 -8.44 13.54
N GLY A 41 9.99 -7.67 13.00
CA GLY A 41 11.08 -8.20 12.18
C GLY A 41 10.71 -8.43 10.70
N ASP A 42 9.48 -8.17 10.29
CA ASP A 42 9.09 -8.27 8.88
C ASP A 42 9.77 -7.18 8.04
N THR A 43 10.71 -7.58 7.22
CA THR A 43 11.50 -6.65 6.39
C THR A 43 10.68 -5.97 5.29
N ARG A 44 9.50 -6.49 4.96
CA ARG A 44 8.59 -5.88 3.99
C ARG A 44 8.00 -4.58 4.50
N ARG A 45 7.82 -4.44 5.83
CA ARG A 45 7.26 -3.22 6.43
C ARG A 45 8.05 -1.98 6.00
N ASP A 46 9.34 -1.98 6.29
CA ASP A 46 10.21 -0.84 6.01
C ASP A 46 10.50 -0.67 4.51
N ALA A 47 10.39 -1.75 3.72
CA ALA A 47 10.43 -1.69 2.26
C ALA A 47 9.14 -1.13 1.63
N THR A 48 8.03 -1.14 2.37
CA THR A 48 6.71 -0.75 1.86
C THR A 48 6.27 0.63 2.37
N ILE A 49 6.59 0.96 3.63
CA ILE A 49 6.08 2.14 4.33
C ILE A 49 7.25 2.98 4.85
N ILE A 50 7.10 4.28 4.74
CA ILE A 50 7.95 5.26 5.41
C ILE A 50 7.20 5.78 6.62
N TYR A 51 7.81 5.61 7.78
CA TYR A 51 7.25 5.97 9.07
C TYR A 51 8.01 7.18 9.65
N PRO A 52 7.36 8.10 10.39
CA PRO A 52 8.03 9.22 11.03
C PRO A 52 9.21 8.77 11.91
N GLY A 53 10.32 9.49 11.84
CA GLY A 53 11.56 9.17 12.55
C GLY A 53 12.46 8.16 11.82
N GLN A 54 12.04 7.52 10.75
CA GLN A 54 12.93 6.68 9.96
C GLN A 54 13.98 7.52 9.25
N THR A 55 15.22 7.03 9.28
CA THR A 55 16.31 7.54 8.45
C THR A 55 16.36 6.76 7.15
N ILE A 56 16.27 7.46 6.04
CA ILE A 56 16.26 6.88 4.71
C ILE A 56 17.39 7.49 3.90
N ARG A 57 18.24 6.66 3.30
CA ARG A 57 19.25 7.11 2.35
C ARG A 57 18.57 7.47 1.04
N PHE A 58 18.72 8.73 0.62
CA PHE A 58 18.13 9.24 -0.60
C PHE A 58 19.01 10.31 -1.25
N MET A 59 19.30 10.16 -2.54
CA MET A 59 20.14 11.11 -3.31
C MET A 59 21.46 11.45 -2.60
N GLY A 60 22.16 10.44 -2.09
CA GLY A 60 23.47 10.60 -1.45
C GLY A 60 23.46 11.14 -0.02
N ARG A 61 22.30 11.42 0.57
CA ARG A 61 22.15 11.94 1.95
C ARG A 61 21.16 11.14 2.78
N ASP A 62 21.35 11.18 4.07
CA ASP A 62 20.41 10.59 5.03
C ASP A 62 19.31 11.60 5.34
N ILE A 63 18.07 11.15 5.19
CA ILE A 63 16.87 11.94 5.43
C ILE A 63 16.14 11.33 6.60
N VAL A 64 15.92 12.14 7.65
CA VAL A 64 15.04 11.77 8.76
C VAL A 64 13.63 12.25 8.42
N PHE A 65 12.75 11.30 8.15
CA PHE A 65 11.37 11.57 7.75
C PHE A 65 10.56 12.16 8.91
N GLY A 66 9.92 13.29 8.68
CA GLY A 66 9.21 14.05 9.72
C GLY A 66 10.08 15.04 10.51
N SER A 67 11.36 15.19 10.14
CA SER A 67 12.22 16.22 10.74
C SER A 67 11.82 17.64 10.29
N SER A 68 12.40 18.65 10.93
CA SER A 68 12.19 20.06 10.57
C SER A 68 12.49 20.38 9.10
N SER A 69 13.44 19.65 8.50
CA SER A 69 13.84 19.82 7.10
C SER A 69 13.05 18.95 6.13
N TYR A 70 12.41 17.88 6.62
CA TYR A 70 11.72 16.89 5.81
C TYR A 70 10.36 16.53 6.43
N SER A 71 9.45 17.49 6.38
CA SER A 71 8.10 17.36 6.91
C SER A 71 7.29 16.29 6.14
N ILE A 72 6.32 15.73 6.81
CA ILE A 72 5.38 14.76 6.23
C ILE A 72 4.17 15.51 5.67
N SER A 73 3.90 15.36 4.38
CA SER A 73 2.65 15.78 3.77
C SER A 73 1.78 14.56 3.50
N SER A 74 1.11 14.10 4.53
CA SER A 74 0.27 12.91 4.47
C SER A 74 -0.83 12.99 5.51
N ASP A 75 -2.07 12.71 5.11
CA ASP A 75 -3.22 12.67 6.03
C ASP A 75 -3.10 11.57 7.07
N THR A 76 -2.41 10.48 6.72
CA THR A 76 -2.18 9.35 7.63
C THR A 76 -0.89 9.46 8.43
N GLY A 77 -0.08 10.49 8.18
CA GLY A 77 1.21 10.68 8.83
C GLY A 77 2.32 9.74 8.36
N MET A 78 2.06 8.93 7.34
CA MET A 78 3.00 7.96 6.76
C MET A 78 3.03 8.09 5.25
N SER A 79 4.08 7.56 4.62
CA SER A 79 4.17 7.50 3.16
C SER A 79 4.53 6.09 2.70
N PHE A 80 4.18 5.72 1.47
CA PHE A 80 4.65 4.44 0.96
C PHE A 80 6.01 4.58 0.28
N ARG A 81 6.78 3.49 0.33
CA ARG A 81 8.14 3.40 -0.19
C ARG A 81 8.26 2.50 -1.42
N LYS A 82 7.39 1.54 -1.55
CA LYS A 82 7.53 0.39 -2.46
C LYS A 82 7.78 0.74 -3.92
N PHE A 83 7.24 1.84 -4.40
CA PHE A 83 7.40 2.31 -5.78
C PHE A 83 8.25 3.59 -5.88
N LEU A 84 8.87 3.98 -4.77
CA LEU A 84 9.89 5.01 -4.83
C LEU A 84 11.17 4.38 -5.39
N SER A 85 11.77 5.05 -6.34
CA SER A 85 13.07 4.72 -6.87
C SER A 85 14.09 5.68 -6.25
N PRO A 86 14.63 5.38 -5.05
CA PRO A 86 15.70 6.18 -4.50
C PRO A 86 16.93 5.99 -5.39
N TRP A 87 17.52 7.09 -5.81
CA TRP A 87 18.69 7.08 -6.65
C TRP A 87 19.66 8.18 -6.20
N GLU A 88 20.92 7.95 -6.38
CA GLU A 88 21.96 8.93 -6.16
C GLU A 88 21.83 10.03 -7.23
N GLU A 89 22.10 11.28 -6.89
CA GLU A 89 22.07 12.38 -7.86
C GLU A 89 22.97 12.08 -9.08
N ALA A 90 24.07 11.38 -8.85
CA ALA A 90 24.96 10.93 -9.92
C ALA A 90 24.28 9.95 -10.90
N ASP A 91 23.37 9.11 -10.44
CA ASP A 91 22.65 8.15 -11.27
C ASP A 91 21.61 8.78 -12.19
N CYS A 92 21.25 10.03 -11.91
CA CYS A 92 20.25 10.78 -12.64
C CYS A 92 20.85 11.71 -13.68
N LYS A 93 22.11 12.00 -13.56
CA LYS A 93 22.81 12.91 -14.46
C LYS A 93 22.68 12.40 -15.90
N GLY A 94 21.98 13.16 -16.72
CA GLY A 94 21.73 12.81 -18.12
C GLY A 94 20.60 11.83 -18.37
N LYS A 95 19.84 11.40 -17.35
CA LYS A 95 18.60 10.67 -17.54
C LYS A 95 17.46 11.68 -17.61
N GLU A 96 16.78 11.71 -18.73
CA GLU A 96 15.53 12.46 -18.85
C GLU A 96 14.49 11.79 -17.93
N VAL A 97 14.32 12.36 -16.78
CA VAL A 97 13.11 12.10 -15.99
C VAL A 97 12.04 12.97 -16.61
N ASN A 98 11.10 12.35 -17.25
CA ASN A 98 10.06 13.04 -17.99
C ASN A 98 9.24 13.91 -17.04
N SER A 99 9.52 15.21 -17.04
CA SER A 99 8.74 16.21 -16.33
C SER A 99 7.66 16.73 -17.26
N ASN A 100 6.50 16.17 -17.14
CA ASN A 100 5.32 16.72 -17.75
C ASN A 100 4.66 17.73 -16.78
N GLY A 101 5.34 18.82 -16.49
CA GLY A 101 4.86 19.81 -15.52
C GLY A 101 4.65 19.16 -14.12
N ASP A 102 3.47 19.30 -13.55
CA ASP A 102 3.11 18.75 -12.24
C ASP A 102 2.92 17.21 -12.24
N ASN A 103 3.11 16.52 -13.35
CA ASN A 103 2.90 15.08 -13.46
C ASN A 103 4.22 14.33 -13.28
N ALA A 104 4.43 13.77 -12.09
CA ALA A 104 5.53 12.87 -11.82
C ALA A 104 5.34 11.57 -12.62
N SER A 105 6.37 11.15 -13.36
CA SER A 105 6.43 9.84 -14.00
C SER A 105 7.61 9.06 -13.48
N ASN A 106 7.48 7.75 -13.39
CA ASN A 106 8.59 6.87 -13.08
C ASN A 106 8.68 5.74 -14.11
N THR A 107 9.85 5.13 -14.17
CA THR A 107 10.14 4.01 -15.09
C THR A 107 9.81 2.65 -14.48
N LEU A 108 9.30 2.61 -13.26
CA LEU A 108 8.90 1.38 -12.58
C LEU A 108 7.61 0.84 -13.20
N GLY A 109 7.67 -0.37 -13.72
CA GLY A 109 6.49 -1.05 -14.24
C GLY A 109 5.51 -1.42 -13.12
N THR A 110 4.22 -1.29 -13.40
CA THR A 110 3.18 -1.78 -12.51
C THR A 110 3.14 -3.31 -12.56
N CYS A 111 3.28 -3.96 -11.41
CA CYS A 111 3.17 -5.40 -11.31
C CYS A 111 1.69 -5.78 -11.16
N LEU A 112 1.12 -6.39 -12.19
CA LEU A 112 -0.27 -6.88 -12.14
C LEU A 112 -0.36 -8.21 -11.39
N ILE A 113 0.50 -9.16 -11.74
CA ILE A 113 0.60 -10.49 -11.10
C ILE A 113 2.08 -10.84 -11.01
N ARG A 114 2.49 -11.38 -9.87
CA ARG A 114 3.84 -11.89 -9.68
C ARG A 114 3.82 -13.24 -8.96
N PHE A 115 4.95 -13.93 -8.97
CA PHE A 115 5.02 -15.29 -8.46
C PHE A 115 4.56 -15.43 -6.99
N ALA A 116 4.82 -14.43 -6.14
CA ALA A 116 4.31 -14.45 -4.76
C ALA A 116 2.79 -14.45 -4.70
N ASP A 117 2.11 -13.72 -5.60
CA ASP A 117 0.65 -13.76 -5.69
C ASP A 117 0.16 -15.15 -6.10
N VAL A 118 0.81 -15.80 -7.07
CA VAL A 118 0.48 -17.19 -7.47
C VAL A 118 0.64 -18.15 -6.29
N LEU A 119 1.70 -18.02 -5.48
CA LEU A 119 1.90 -18.85 -4.30
C LEU A 119 0.77 -18.63 -3.27
N LEU A 120 0.37 -17.38 -3.06
CA LEU A 120 -0.71 -17.02 -2.14
C LEU A 120 -2.07 -17.48 -2.65
N MET A 121 -2.35 -17.37 -3.95
CA MET A 121 -3.57 -17.93 -4.56
C MET A 121 -3.64 -19.45 -4.40
N LYS A 122 -2.53 -20.15 -4.61
CA LYS A 122 -2.48 -21.60 -4.41
C LYS A 122 -2.70 -21.98 -2.94
N ALA A 123 -2.03 -21.29 -2.00
CA ALA A 123 -2.22 -21.53 -0.58
C ALA A 123 -3.67 -21.29 -0.14
N GLU A 124 -4.30 -20.25 -0.68
CA GLU A 124 -5.70 -19.95 -0.44
C GLU A 124 -6.60 -21.11 -0.92
N ALA A 125 -6.43 -21.53 -2.16
CA ALA A 125 -7.22 -22.64 -2.72
C ALA A 125 -7.10 -23.92 -1.88
N LEU A 126 -5.90 -24.24 -1.40
CA LEU A 126 -5.66 -25.39 -0.53
C LEU A 126 -6.37 -25.26 0.83
N ILE A 127 -6.27 -24.09 1.48
CA ILE A 127 -6.92 -23.84 2.76
C ILE A 127 -8.44 -23.91 2.63
N TRP A 128 -9.02 -23.38 1.55
CA TRP A 128 -10.47 -23.44 1.33
C TRP A 128 -10.95 -24.84 0.96
N LYS A 129 -10.14 -25.62 0.25
CA LYS A 129 -10.49 -26.98 -0.18
C LYS A 129 -10.28 -28.02 0.91
N ASN A 130 -9.12 -27.99 1.58
CA ASN A 130 -8.66 -29.06 2.48
C ASN A 130 -8.83 -28.68 3.96
N GLY A 131 -9.10 -27.41 4.26
CA GLY A 131 -9.17 -26.89 5.61
C GLY A 131 -7.88 -26.18 6.07
N GLU A 132 -7.98 -25.48 7.18
CA GLU A 132 -6.86 -24.82 7.81
C GLU A 132 -5.82 -25.85 8.29
N GLY A 133 -4.55 -25.45 8.22
CA GLY A 133 -3.44 -26.35 8.60
C GLY A 133 -2.95 -27.27 7.48
N ASP A 134 -3.46 -27.12 6.25
CA ASP A 134 -2.99 -27.89 5.09
C ASP A 134 -1.46 -27.82 4.95
N ALA A 135 -0.84 -28.98 4.75
CA ALA A 135 0.62 -29.10 4.77
C ALA A 135 1.30 -28.37 3.59
N GLU A 136 0.69 -28.43 2.42
CA GLU A 136 1.22 -27.72 1.23
C GLU A 136 1.01 -26.21 1.36
N ALA A 137 -0.15 -25.77 1.87
CA ALA A 137 -0.39 -24.36 2.16
C ALA A 137 0.62 -23.79 3.16
N LYS A 138 0.98 -24.56 4.22
CA LYS A 138 2.06 -24.19 5.15
C LYS A 138 3.39 -23.96 4.44
N GLN A 139 3.76 -24.85 3.54
CA GLN A 139 5.01 -24.72 2.79
C GLN A 139 5.01 -23.46 1.92
N LEU A 140 3.91 -23.17 1.23
CA LEU A 140 3.76 -22.00 0.38
C LEU A 140 3.85 -20.70 1.19
N LEU A 141 3.12 -20.62 2.29
CA LEU A 141 3.15 -19.45 3.19
C LEU A 141 4.54 -19.27 3.84
N ASN A 142 5.18 -20.37 4.24
CA ASN A 142 6.54 -20.31 4.78
C ASN A 142 7.56 -19.80 3.77
N ARG A 143 7.41 -20.07 2.48
CA ARG A 143 8.25 -19.46 1.44
C ARG A 143 8.11 -17.93 1.40
N ILE A 144 6.89 -17.41 1.57
CA ILE A 144 6.62 -15.96 1.67
C ILE A 144 7.26 -15.39 2.93
N ARG A 145 7.04 -16.05 4.08
CA ARG A 145 7.60 -15.65 5.39
C ARG A 145 9.11 -15.63 5.38
N LYS A 146 9.73 -16.68 4.86
CA LYS A 146 11.21 -16.78 4.73
C LYS A 146 11.80 -15.60 3.95
N ARG A 147 11.19 -15.23 2.83
CA ARG A 147 11.62 -14.08 2.04
C ARG A 147 11.50 -12.76 2.84
N ALA A 148 10.51 -12.66 3.69
CA ALA A 148 10.28 -11.53 4.60
C ALA A 148 11.18 -11.58 5.85
N ARG A 149 12.06 -12.57 5.98
CA ARG A 149 12.91 -12.85 7.13
C ARG A 149 12.11 -13.18 8.41
N LEU A 150 10.90 -13.68 8.25
CA LEU A 150 10.07 -14.17 9.33
C LEU A 150 10.32 -15.67 9.59
N PRO A 151 10.03 -16.17 10.80
CA PRO A 151 10.07 -17.60 11.09
C PRO A 151 9.15 -18.41 10.14
N GLU A 152 9.62 -19.57 9.72
CA GLU A 152 8.89 -20.51 8.84
C GLU A 152 7.91 -21.38 9.68
N ASN A 153 7.00 -20.75 10.39
CA ASN A 153 6.07 -21.38 11.33
C ASN A 153 4.60 -21.06 11.05
N SER A 154 4.26 -20.82 9.77
CA SER A 154 2.89 -20.50 9.39
C SER A 154 1.89 -21.55 9.88
N PRO A 155 0.79 -21.15 10.53
CA PRO A 155 -0.29 -22.06 10.89
C PRO A 155 -1.16 -22.46 9.68
N ALA A 156 -1.03 -21.80 8.54
CA ALA A 156 -1.85 -21.92 7.36
C ALA A 156 -3.36 -21.78 7.66
N THR A 157 -3.69 -20.76 8.44
CA THR A 157 -5.08 -20.37 8.66
C THR A 157 -5.54 -19.34 7.62
N LYS A 158 -6.85 -19.17 7.48
CA LYS A 158 -7.45 -18.11 6.64
C LYS A 158 -6.98 -16.72 7.09
N ALA A 159 -6.88 -16.50 8.40
CA ALA A 159 -6.41 -15.23 8.95
C ALA A 159 -4.94 -14.95 8.56
N GLU A 160 -4.07 -15.95 8.69
CA GLU A 160 -2.66 -15.85 8.29
C GLU A 160 -2.53 -15.58 6.80
N LEU A 161 -3.22 -16.33 5.96
CA LEU A 161 -3.23 -16.13 4.51
C LEU A 161 -3.65 -14.69 4.15
N LYS A 162 -4.77 -14.22 4.69
CA LYS A 162 -5.29 -12.87 4.44
C LYS A 162 -4.26 -11.80 4.85
N ASN A 163 -3.60 -12.00 5.99
CA ASN A 163 -2.56 -11.08 6.46
C ASN A 163 -1.32 -11.11 5.56
N GLN A 164 -0.85 -12.30 5.17
CA GLN A 164 0.30 -12.43 4.28
C GLN A 164 0.02 -11.81 2.90
N ARG A 165 -1.17 -11.98 2.33
CA ARG A 165 -1.57 -11.29 1.09
C ARG A 165 -1.55 -9.77 1.27
N ARG A 166 -2.11 -9.27 2.37
CA ARG A 166 -2.14 -7.84 2.67
C ARG A 166 -0.74 -7.23 2.75
N CYS A 167 0.17 -7.86 3.46
CA CYS A 167 1.54 -7.37 3.63
C CYS A 167 2.38 -7.51 2.36
N GLU A 168 2.25 -8.65 1.68
CA GLU A 168 3.06 -8.98 0.50
C GLU A 168 2.69 -8.11 -0.71
N LEU A 169 1.39 -7.93 -0.96
CA LEU A 169 0.85 -7.27 -2.14
C LEU A 169 0.44 -5.81 -1.90
N ALA A 170 0.80 -5.24 -0.74
CA ALA A 170 0.51 -3.85 -0.42
C ALA A 170 0.99 -2.92 -1.55
N PHE A 171 0.10 -2.01 -1.99
CA PHE A 171 0.32 -1.03 -3.06
C PHE A 171 0.66 -1.62 -4.45
N GLU A 172 0.60 -2.93 -4.64
CA GLU A 172 0.65 -3.53 -5.98
C GLU A 172 -0.70 -3.37 -6.65
N PHE A 173 -1.08 -4.04 -7.63
CA PHE A 173 -2.35 -3.83 -8.35
C PHE A 173 -3.47 -3.24 -7.47
N MET A 174 -3.81 -1.98 -7.64
CA MET A 174 -4.59 -1.14 -6.71
C MET A 174 -5.93 -1.70 -6.24
N PRO A 175 -6.78 -2.30 -7.07
CA PRO A 175 -8.05 -2.85 -6.58
C PRO A 175 -7.90 -4.18 -5.83
N SER A 176 -6.72 -4.82 -5.82
CA SER A 176 -6.57 -6.19 -5.28
C SER A 176 -7.03 -6.31 -3.84
N ARG A 177 -6.69 -5.37 -2.97
CA ARG A 177 -7.12 -5.40 -1.56
C ARG A 177 -8.64 -5.28 -1.42
N HIS A 178 -9.27 -4.40 -2.18
CA HIS A 178 -10.73 -4.25 -2.19
C HIS A 178 -11.40 -5.55 -2.67
N LEU A 179 -10.93 -6.09 -3.80
CA LEU A 179 -11.47 -7.33 -4.35
C LEU A 179 -11.29 -8.51 -3.40
N ASP A 180 -10.15 -8.62 -2.72
CA ASP A 180 -9.91 -9.64 -1.70
C ASP A 180 -10.92 -9.52 -0.55
N MET A 181 -11.11 -8.31 -0.01
CA MET A 181 -12.07 -8.08 1.08
C MET A 181 -13.52 -8.38 0.67
N VAL A 182 -13.90 -8.03 -0.54
CA VAL A 182 -15.25 -8.31 -1.07
C VAL A 182 -15.46 -9.81 -1.21
N ARG A 183 -14.56 -10.53 -1.88
CA ARG A 183 -14.71 -11.99 -2.12
C ARG A 183 -14.59 -12.83 -0.84
N TRP A 184 -13.92 -12.32 0.20
CA TRP A 184 -13.86 -12.97 1.52
C TRP A 184 -15.04 -12.61 2.43
N GLY A 185 -15.86 -11.63 2.05
CA GLY A 185 -16.96 -11.12 2.87
C GLY A 185 -16.51 -10.18 3.99
N ASP A 186 -15.25 -9.74 3.98
CA ASP A 186 -14.66 -8.92 5.04
C ASP A 186 -14.89 -7.41 4.82
N ALA A 187 -15.35 -6.99 3.64
CA ALA A 187 -15.38 -5.59 3.24
C ALA A 187 -16.23 -4.72 4.17
N LYS A 188 -17.41 -5.18 4.55
CA LYS A 188 -18.31 -4.41 5.43
C LYS A 188 -17.66 -4.06 6.77
N GLU A 189 -17.05 -5.05 7.43
CA GLU A 189 -16.37 -4.84 8.71
C GLU A 189 -15.09 -4.02 8.54
N ALA A 190 -14.32 -4.29 7.49
CA ALA A 190 -13.06 -3.60 7.26
C ALA A 190 -13.25 -2.12 6.98
N TYR A 191 -14.26 -1.74 6.18
CA TYR A 191 -14.55 -0.34 5.87
C TYR A 191 -15.23 0.40 7.01
N ALA A 192 -15.96 -0.27 7.88
CA ALA A 192 -16.58 0.37 9.03
C ALA A 192 -15.58 0.85 10.10
N LYS A 193 -14.35 0.33 10.07
CA LYS A 193 -13.30 0.73 11.01
C LYS A 193 -12.76 2.12 10.66
N PRO A 194 -12.60 3.02 11.64
CA PRO A 194 -11.93 4.30 11.41
C PRO A 194 -10.53 4.12 10.83
N THR A 195 -10.16 4.99 9.91
CA THR A 195 -8.79 5.10 9.46
C THR A 195 -8.00 5.89 10.48
N GLN A 196 -7.00 5.25 11.06
CA GLN A 196 -6.11 5.90 12.03
C GLN A 196 -4.87 6.47 11.34
N ARG A 197 -4.46 7.64 11.83
CA ARG A 197 -3.24 8.33 11.44
C ARG A 197 -2.19 8.26 12.55
N VAL A 198 -0.93 8.30 12.15
CA VAL A 198 0.20 8.54 13.05
C VAL A 198 0.38 10.05 13.18
N ASN A 199 0.40 10.54 14.40
CA ASN A 199 0.77 11.91 14.68
C ASN A 199 2.23 11.96 15.08
N SER A 200 2.93 12.99 14.65
CA SER A 200 4.32 13.21 15.04
C SER A 200 4.69 14.68 14.94
N HIS A 201 5.66 15.09 15.71
CA HIS A 201 6.25 16.41 15.63
C HIS A 201 7.78 16.35 15.76
N TRP A 202 8.44 17.40 15.33
CA TRP A 202 9.87 17.56 15.53
C TRP A 202 10.13 18.25 16.87
N ASP A 203 10.88 17.59 17.74
CA ASP A 203 11.34 18.15 19.00
C ASP A 203 12.68 18.89 18.76
N TYR A 204 12.65 20.20 18.92
CA TYR A 204 13.83 21.03 18.69
C TYR A 204 14.87 20.93 19.80
N ASP A 205 14.48 20.55 21.01
CA ASP A 205 15.41 20.41 22.14
C ASP A 205 16.15 19.08 22.04
N LEU A 206 15.44 18.02 21.71
CA LEU A 206 15.99 16.67 21.56
C LEU A 206 16.53 16.39 20.15
N GLN A 207 16.27 17.26 19.18
CA GLN A 207 16.65 17.09 17.77
C GLN A 207 16.20 15.76 17.19
N GLN A 208 14.95 15.38 17.47
CA GLN A 208 14.37 14.12 17.01
C GLN A 208 12.89 14.24 16.68
N VAL A 209 12.38 13.24 15.95
CA VAL A 209 10.95 13.10 15.73
C VAL A 209 10.33 12.39 16.92
N VAL A 210 9.31 12.98 17.49
CA VAL A 210 8.49 12.40 18.56
C VAL A 210 7.19 11.89 17.96
N ILE A 211 6.83 10.66 18.29
CA ILE A 211 5.57 10.03 17.88
C ILE A 211 4.53 10.30 18.97
N ASP A 212 3.45 10.92 18.59
CA ASP A 212 2.32 11.22 19.46
C ASP A 212 1.27 10.09 19.43
N ALA A 213 0.28 10.20 20.29
CA ALA A 213 -0.85 9.28 20.29
C ALA A 213 -1.57 9.32 18.92
N PRO A 214 -1.90 8.16 18.35
CA PRO A 214 -2.64 8.12 17.09
C PRO A 214 -4.03 8.75 17.24
N SER A 215 -4.54 9.29 16.14
CA SER A 215 -5.90 9.82 16.07
C SER A 215 -6.66 9.26 14.88
N ASN A 216 -7.98 9.39 14.89
CA ASN A 216 -8.78 9.01 13.75
C ASN A 216 -8.70 10.10 12.66
N TYR A 217 -8.39 9.68 11.44
CA TYR A 217 -8.50 10.52 10.25
C TYR A 217 -9.95 10.61 9.76
N ASP A 218 -10.65 9.48 9.81
CA ASP A 218 -12.07 9.38 9.49
C ASP A 218 -12.81 8.48 10.51
N ASN A 219 -14.12 8.38 10.37
CA ASN A 219 -14.97 7.55 11.23
C ASN A 219 -15.31 6.18 10.58
N GLY A 220 -14.58 5.79 9.57
CA GLY A 220 -14.91 4.62 8.74
C GLY A 220 -15.92 4.96 7.65
N ARG A 221 -16.25 3.96 6.85
CA ARG A 221 -17.14 4.08 5.69
C ARG A 221 -18.17 2.97 5.69
N THR A 222 -19.36 3.30 5.24
CA THR A 222 -20.39 2.30 5.03
C THR A 222 -20.09 1.51 3.76
N PHE A 223 -20.13 0.19 3.87
CA PHE A 223 -20.07 -0.73 2.73
C PHE A 223 -21.41 -1.47 2.65
N ASP A 224 -22.12 -1.24 1.56
CA ASP A 224 -23.33 -1.98 1.22
C ASP A 224 -22.98 -3.10 0.25
N PRO A 225 -23.14 -4.39 0.65
CA PRO A 225 -22.83 -5.52 -0.23
C PRO A 225 -23.65 -5.57 -1.53
N VAL A 226 -24.83 -4.96 -1.55
CA VAL A 226 -25.67 -4.92 -2.75
C VAL A 226 -25.11 -3.93 -3.79
N ILE A 227 -24.67 -2.76 -3.31
CA ILE A 227 -24.23 -1.66 -4.17
C ILE A 227 -22.73 -1.71 -4.40
N ASN A 228 -21.94 -1.87 -3.35
CA ASN A 228 -20.50 -1.65 -3.41
C ASN A 228 -19.67 -2.89 -3.85
N GLN A 229 -20.30 -4.02 -4.14
CA GLN A 229 -19.61 -5.19 -4.72
C GLN A 229 -19.31 -5.04 -6.20
N VAL A 230 -20.17 -4.34 -6.92
CA VAL A 230 -20.05 -4.11 -8.37
C VAL A 230 -20.16 -2.62 -8.67
N PHE A 231 -19.52 -2.19 -9.75
CA PHE A 231 -19.64 -0.81 -10.20
C PHE A 231 -20.89 -0.62 -11.08
N PRO A 232 -21.43 0.61 -11.15
CA PRO A 232 -22.50 0.90 -12.10
C PRO A 232 -21.99 0.71 -13.53
N ILE A 233 -22.87 0.19 -14.39
CA ILE A 233 -22.61 0.19 -15.82
C ILE A 233 -22.67 1.64 -16.31
N PRO A 234 -21.64 2.13 -17.01
CA PRO A 234 -21.64 3.52 -17.51
C PRO A 234 -22.87 3.81 -18.36
N VAL A 235 -23.47 4.98 -18.15
CA VAL A 235 -24.69 5.40 -18.89
C VAL A 235 -24.49 5.32 -20.40
N THR A 236 -23.29 5.61 -20.88
CA THR A 236 -22.94 5.52 -22.30
C THR A 236 -23.03 4.11 -22.87
N ALA A 237 -22.92 3.07 -22.04
CA ALA A 237 -23.03 1.67 -22.47
C ALA A 237 -24.49 1.30 -22.85
N PHE A 238 -25.47 2.06 -22.37
CA PHE A 238 -26.88 1.82 -22.70
C PHE A 238 -27.28 2.40 -24.08
N ASN A 239 -26.44 3.25 -24.65
CA ASN A 239 -26.71 3.86 -25.96
C ASN A 239 -26.62 2.79 -27.06
N GLY A 240 -27.79 2.44 -27.62
CA GLY A 240 -27.89 1.45 -28.72
C GLY A 240 -27.89 -0.02 -28.27
N THR A 241 -27.95 -0.31 -26.99
CA THR A 241 -27.98 -1.68 -26.47
C THR A 241 -29.37 -2.00 -25.92
N VAL A 242 -30.02 -3.05 -26.46
CA VAL A 242 -31.45 -3.34 -26.20
C VAL A 242 -31.68 -4.23 -24.97
N ASN A 243 -30.66 -4.92 -24.46
CA ASN A 243 -30.82 -5.94 -23.40
C ASN A 243 -29.85 -5.74 -22.22
N LEU A 244 -29.49 -4.49 -21.96
CA LEU A 244 -28.61 -4.17 -20.84
C LEU A 244 -29.44 -3.65 -19.66
N THR A 245 -29.34 -4.29 -18.52
CA THR A 245 -29.97 -3.86 -17.27
C THR A 245 -28.90 -3.39 -16.31
N GLN A 246 -29.12 -2.26 -15.65
CA GLN A 246 -28.20 -1.73 -14.64
C GLN A 246 -28.05 -2.67 -13.46
N ASN A 247 -26.87 -2.69 -12.85
CA ASN A 247 -26.61 -3.41 -11.62
C ASN A 247 -27.55 -2.92 -10.50
N GLN A 248 -27.93 -3.84 -9.62
CA GLN A 248 -28.83 -3.52 -8.52
C GLN A 248 -28.27 -2.39 -7.64
N GLY A 249 -29.10 -1.40 -7.37
CA GLY A 249 -28.74 -0.26 -6.50
C GLY A 249 -28.25 1.00 -7.25
N TYR A 250 -28.21 0.94 -8.60
CA TYR A 250 -27.82 2.08 -9.44
C TYR A 250 -28.91 2.51 -10.41
#